data_ffc13d879a7e7c89b29bd1db3314109a
#
_entry.id   ffc13d879a7e7c89b29bd1db3314109a
#
_cell.length_a   1.000
_cell.length_b   1.000
_cell.length_c   1.000
_cell.angle_alpha   90.00
_cell.angle_beta   90.00
_cell.angle_gamma   90.00
#
_symmetry.space_group_name_H-M   'P 1'
#
loop_
_entity.id
_entity.type
_entity.pdbx_description
1 polymer ?
#
loop_
_entity_poly.entity_id
_entity_poly.type
_entity_poly.pdbx_seq_one_letter_code
_entity_poly.pdbx_strand_id
1 'polypeptide(L)'
;MKQLLLFLICNLAFLLTVQGNSAEIPPAVMFKQLSTTEGLSNNSVRSIYRDNRGFLWVGTESGLNKYDGYSFQQYYQNNSDLPDDAISEIFEGPDDNVWIRTSSGYSIYNYKTGKFDNDYKPILDGLQIPSKNILRMGKTSKNEFWACLLYTSPSPRDA
;
A
#
# COMPACT_ATOMS: atom_id res chain seq x y z
N MET A 1 44.06 -60.20 -3.36
CA MET A 1 42.56 -60.07 -3.51
C MET A 1 41.92 -59.09 -2.56
N LYS A 2 42.21 -59.04 -1.26
CA LYS A 2 41.59 -58.13 -0.31
C LYS A 2 41.87 -56.64 -0.61
N GLN A 3 43.07 -56.28 -1.05
CA GLN A 3 43.39 -54.86 -1.39
C GLN A 3 42.71 -54.37 -2.66
N LEU A 4 42.50 -55.22 -3.64
CA LEU A 4 41.83 -54.89 -4.88
C LEU A 4 40.34 -54.64 -4.61
N LEU A 5 39.72 -55.40 -3.70
CA LEU A 5 38.32 -55.24 -3.30
C LEU A 5 38.11 -53.92 -2.54
N LEU A 6 39.05 -53.52 -1.68
CA LEU A 6 39.02 -52.27 -0.94
C LEU A 6 39.08 -51.05 -1.88
N PHE A 7 39.94 -51.10 -2.92
CA PHE A 7 40.04 -50.04 -3.94
C PHE A 7 38.77 -49.90 -4.76
N LEU A 8 38.10 -51.02 -5.10
CA LEU A 8 36.86 -51.01 -5.83
C LEU A 8 35.70 -50.42 -4.99
N ILE A 9 35.66 -50.76 -3.70
CA ILE A 9 34.63 -50.20 -2.79
C ILE A 9 34.85 -48.70 -2.55
N CYS A 10 36.09 -48.23 -2.43
CA CYS A 10 36.42 -46.82 -2.27
C CYS A 10 36.03 -45.98 -3.52
N ASN A 11 36.30 -46.52 -4.73
CA ASN A 11 35.88 -45.83 -5.97
C ASN A 11 34.37 -45.83 -6.15
N LEU A 12 33.67 -46.89 -5.75
CA LEU A 12 32.22 -46.95 -5.82
C LEU A 12 31.58 -45.98 -4.81
N ALA A 13 32.15 -45.83 -3.61
CA ALA A 13 31.68 -44.85 -2.61
C ALA A 13 31.90 -43.39 -3.08
N PHE A 14 33.02 -43.11 -3.78
CA PHE A 14 33.28 -41.78 -4.32
C PHE A 14 32.32 -41.38 -5.46
N LEU A 15 31.89 -42.36 -6.27
CA LEU A 15 30.90 -42.12 -7.34
C LEU A 15 29.48 -41.81 -6.79
N LEU A 16 29.17 -42.24 -5.56
CA LEU A 16 27.87 -42.01 -4.94
C LEU A 16 27.77 -40.66 -4.22
N THR A 17 28.87 -39.94 -4.03
CA THR A 17 28.86 -38.62 -3.33
C THR A 17 28.80 -37.40 -4.25
N VAL A 18 28.80 -37.58 -5.57
CA VAL A 18 28.54 -36.50 -6.52
C VAL A 18 27.05 -36.33 -6.65
N GLN A 19 26.36 -35.90 -5.60
CA GLN A 19 25.07 -35.26 -5.71
C GLN A 19 25.34 -33.86 -6.22
N GLY A 20 25.11 -33.67 -7.51
CA GLY A 20 25.06 -32.32 -8.08
C GLY A 20 24.01 -31.53 -7.35
N ASN A 21 24.39 -30.52 -6.58
CA ASN A 21 23.53 -29.46 -6.18
C ASN A 21 23.03 -28.79 -7.50
N SER A 22 21.87 -29.19 -7.96
CA SER A 22 21.15 -28.38 -8.94
C SER A 22 20.85 -27.07 -8.24
N ALA A 23 21.62 -26.03 -8.54
CA ALA A 23 21.30 -24.69 -8.13
C ALA A 23 19.88 -24.40 -8.66
N GLU A 24 18.91 -24.33 -7.76
CA GLU A 24 17.58 -23.87 -8.12
C GLU A 24 17.75 -22.48 -8.71
N ILE A 25 17.50 -22.33 -10.00
CA ILE A 25 17.45 -21.04 -10.67
C ILE A 25 16.27 -20.30 -10.01
N PRO A 26 16.50 -19.18 -9.31
CA PRO A 26 15.40 -18.45 -8.69
C PRO A 26 14.39 -18.09 -9.78
N PRO A 27 13.08 -18.17 -9.50
CA PRO A 27 12.06 -17.86 -10.47
C PRO A 27 12.33 -16.47 -11.03
N ALA A 28 12.36 -16.33 -12.34
CA ALA A 28 12.58 -15.05 -13.00
C ALA A 28 11.50 -14.06 -12.52
N VAL A 29 11.93 -13.00 -11.85
CA VAL A 29 11.01 -11.95 -11.40
C VAL A 29 10.57 -11.19 -12.64
N MET A 30 9.31 -11.34 -13.00
CA MET A 30 8.70 -10.59 -14.10
C MET A 30 8.05 -9.32 -13.53
N PHE A 31 8.48 -8.16 -14.05
CA PHE A 31 7.86 -6.88 -13.73
C PHE A 31 6.81 -6.54 -14.79
N LYS A 32 5.62 -6.13 -14.34
CA LYS A 32 4.58 -5.56 -15.20
C LYS A 32 4.50 -4.06 -14.91
N GLN A 33 4.69 -3.25 -15.91
CA GLN A 33 4.46 -1.81 -15.82
C GLN A 33 2.96 -1.53 -15.89
N LEU A 34 2.46 -0.70 -15.00
CA LEU A 34 1.09 -0.20 -15.00
C LEU A 34 1.16 1.32 -15.19
N SER A 35 0.61 1.80 -16.28
CA SER A 35 0.62 3.20 -16.70
C SER A 35 -0.78 3.65 -17.15
N THR A 36 -0.87 4.83 -17.69
CA THR A 36 -2.11 5.32 -18.33
C THR A 36 -2.55 4.45 -19.50
N THR A 37 -1.63 3.73 -20.15
CA THR A 37 -1.97 2.76 -21.21
C THR A 37 -2.75 1.57 -20.68
N GLU A 38 -2.46 1.15 -19.46
CA GLU A 38 -3.16 0.05 -18.76
C GLU A 38 -4.38 0.54 -17.97
N GLY A 39 -4.71 1.82 -18.03
CA GLY A 39 -5.91 2.40 -17.41
C GLY A 39 -5.67 3.13 -16.09
N LEU A 40 -4.41 3.48 -15.76
CA LEU A 40 -4.15 4.39 -14.64
C LEU A 40 -4.59 5.81 -15.02
N SER A 41 -5.14 6.56 -14.07
CA SER A 41 -5.64 7.92 -14.31
C SER A 41 -4.56 8.93 -14.69
N ASN A 42 -3.36 8.78 -14.09
CA ASN A 42 -2.19 9.62 -14.36
C ASN A 42 -0.91 8.89 -13.92
N ASN A 43 0.20 9.11 -14.65
CA ASN A 43 1.49 8.49 -14.36
C ASN A 43 2.23 9.11 -13.14
N SER A 44 1.81 10.28 -12.66
CA SER A 44 2.35 10.94 -11.46
C SER A 44 1.73 10.32 -10.20
N VAL A 45 2.21 9.14 -9.82
CA VAL A 45 1.74 8.42 -8.62
C VAL A 45 2.30 9.09 -7.36
N ARG A 46 1.43 9.40 -6.39
CA ARG A 46 1.75 10.03 -5.11
C ARG A 46 1.66 9.07 -3.94
N SER A 47 0.71 8.14 -4.00
CA SER A 47 0.46 7.19 -2.91
C SER A 47 -0.02 5.86 -3.46
N ILE A 48 0.42 4.78 -2.82
CA ILE A 48 -0.03 3.41 -3.11
C ILE A 48 -0.37 2.77 -1.78
N TYR A 49 -1.54 2.15 -1.70
CA TYR A 49 -2.00 1.43 -0.53
C TYR A 49 -2.71 0.14 -0.93
N ARG A 50 -2.37 -0.98 -0.30
CA ARG A 50 -3.08 -2.24 -0.46
C ARG A 50 -3.99 -2.46 0.73
N ASP A 51 -5.28 -2.56 0.46
CA ASP A 51 -6.27 -2.79 1.50
C ASP A 51 -6.34 -4.26 1.96
N ASN A 52 -7.03 -4.50 3.06
CA ASN A 52 -7.22 -5.83 3.65
C ASN A 52 -8.12 -6.75 2.80
N ARG A 53 -8.77 -6.23 1.76
CA ARG A 53 -9.57 -6.98 0.78
C ARG A 53 -8.78 -7.37 -0.46
N GLY A 54 -7.53 -6.91 -0.54
CA GLY A 54 -6.59 -7.24 -1.61
C GLY A 54 -6.57 -6.26 -2.77
N PHE A 55 -7.41 -5.22 -2.78
CA PHE A 55 -7.35 -4.16 -3.79
C PHE A 55 -6.13 -3.28 -3.60
N LEU A 56 -5.55 -2.86 -4.72
CA LEU A 56 -4.49 -1.86 -4.72
C LEU A 56 -5.08 -0.49 -5.06
N TRP A 57 -4.96 0.44 -4.13
CA TRP A 57 -5.37 1.81 -4.30
C TRP A 57 -4.17 2.65 -4.74
N VAL A 58 -4.33 3.40 -5.82
CA VAL A 58 -3.28 4.24 -6.40
C VAL A 58 -3.78 5.66 -6.53
N GLY A 59 -3.22 6.54 -5.73
CA GLY A 59 -3.47 7.98 -5.77
C GLY A 59 -2.49 8.68 -6.68
N THR A 60 -3.00 9.49 -7.58
CA THR A 60 -2.23 10.25 -8.55
C THR A 60 -2.46 11.75 -8.41
N GLU A 61 -1.76 12.55 -9.21
CA GLU A 61 -2.02 14.00 -9.31
C GLU A 61 -3.38 14.30 -9.95
N SER A 62 -3.99 13.33 -10.66
CA SER A 62 -5.24 13.54 -11.38
C SER A 62 -6.10 12.27 -11.34
N GLY A 63 -6.63 11.97 -10.18
CA GLY A 63 -7.56 10.88 -9.93
C GLY A 63 -7.05 9.81 -8.97
N LEU A 64 -8.03 9.11 -8.39
CA LEU A 64 -7.84 7.93 -7.55
C LEU A 64 -8.17 6.68 -8.35
N ASN A 65 -7.39 5.63 -8.17
CA ASN A 65 -7.56 4.38 -8.88
C ASN A 65 -7.67 3.22 -7.89
N LYS A 66 -8.60 2.32 -8.15
CA LYS A 66 -8.72 1.04 -7.45
C LYS A 66 -8.43 -0.08 -8.44
N TYR A 67 -7.42 -0.89 -8.17
CA TYR A 67 -6.97 -1.97 -9.02
C TYR A 67 -7.30 -3.32 -8.40
N ASP A 68 -7.94 -4.20 -9.16
CA ASP A 68 -8.38 -5.52 -8.71
C ASP A 68 -7.40 -6.66 -9.10
N GLY A 69 -6.28 -6.32 -9.74
CA GLY A 69 -5.32 -7.25 -10.33
C GLY A 69 -5.44 -7.37 -11.85
N TYR A 70 -6.53 -6.89 -12.43
CA TYR A 70 -6.82 -6.98 -13.88
C TYR A 70 -7.08 -5.60 -14.49
N SER A 71 -7.91 -4.78 -13.84
CA SER A 71 -8.38 -3.50 -14.36
C SER A 71 -8.35 -2.41 -13.31
N PHE A 72 -8.27 -1.16 -13.78
CA PHE A 72 -8.40 0.03 -12.94
C PHE A 72 -9.83 0.55 -12.97
N GLN A 73 -10.41 0.76 -11.81
CA GLN A 73 -11.59 1.59 -11.61
C GLN A 73 -11.10 2.99 -11.22
N GLN A 74 -11.40 3.99 -12.05
CA GLN A 74 -10.96 5.36 -11.86
C GLN A 74 -12.06 6.18 -11.18
N TYR A 75 -11.66 7.01 -10.22
CA TYR A 75 -12.52 7.94 -9.51
C TYR A 75 -11.98 9.35 -9.66
N TYR A 76 -12.87 10.26 -10.01
CA TYR A 76 -12.63 11.69 -10.18
C TYR A 76 -13.75 12.47 -9.49
N GLN A 77 -13.52 13.76 -9.28
CA GLN A 77 -14.54 14.67 -8.77
C GLN A 77 -15.81 14.69 -9.63
N ASN A 78 -15.68 14.52 -10.94
CA ASN A 78 -16.80 14.57 -11.87
C ASN A 78 -17.60 13.26 -11.99
N ASN A 79 -17.09 12.13 -11.53
CA ASN A 79 -17.76 10.83 -11.62
C ASN A 79 -17.98 10.14 -10.28
N SER A 80 -17.57 10.77 -9.19
CA SER A 80 -17.70 10.25 -7.83
C SER A 80 -17.88 11.40 -6.84
N ASP A 81 -18.15 11.06 -5.56
CA ASP A 81 -18.24 12.05 -4.48
C ASP A 81 -16.85 12.47 -3.94
N LEU A 82 -15.77 12.25 -4.71
CA LEU A 82 -14.42 12.64 -4.33
C LEU A 82 -14.30 14.18 -4.33
N PRO A 83 -13.73 14.81 -3.27
CA PRO A 83 -13.72 16.26 -3.16
C PRO A 83 -12.70 16.95 -4.08
N ASP A 84 -11.70 16.20 -4.58
CA ASP A 84 -10.64 16.71 -5.46
C ASP A 84 -9.94 15.55 -6.18
N ASP A 85 -9.41 15.79 -7.37
CA ASP A 85 -8.68 14.81 -8.16
C ASP A 85 -7.22 14.63 -7.71
N ALA A 86 -6.64 15.63 -7.06
CA ALA A 86 -5.26 15.57 -6.58
C ALA A 86 -5.15 14.76 -5.28
N ILE A 87 -4.70 13.52 -5.40
CA ILE A 87 -4.56 12.59 -4.27
C ILE A 87 -3.13 12.68 -3.72
N SER A 88 -3.01 12.97 -2.45
CA SER A 88 -1.69 13.08 -1.79
C SER A 88 -1.33 11.87 -0.94
N GLU A 89 -2.31 11.21 -0.31
CA GLU A 89 -2.07 10.09 0.59
C GLU A 89 -3.27 9.14 0.65
N ILE A 90 -3.01 7.84 0.80
CA ILE A 90 -4.04 6.81 0.99
C ILE A 90 -3.57 5.93 2.14
N PHE A 91 -4.46 5.65 3.10
CA PHE A 91 -4.15 4.84 4.28
C PHE A 91 -5.40 4.17 4.85
N GLU A 92 -5.21 3.23 5.75
CA GLU A 92 -6.30 2.61 6.52
C GLU A 92 -6.71 3.51 7.67
N GLY A 93 -7.98 3.83 7.74
CA GLY A 93 -8.56 4.62 8.82
C GLY A 93 -8.86 3.80 10.08
N PRO A 94 -9.34 4.46 11.15
CA PRO A 94 -9.66 3.81 12.43
C PRO A 94 -10.86 2.86 12.34
N ASP A 95 -11.68 3.00 11.31
CA ASP A 95 -12.91 2.26 11.03
C ASP A 95 -12.72 1.14 9.98
N ASP A 96 -11.45 0.78 9.68
CA ASP A 96 -11.04 -0.19 8.66
C ASP A 96 -11.51 0.15 7.23
N ASN A 97 -11.93 1.39 6.99
CA ASN A 97 -12.18 1.93 5.67
C ASN A 97 -10.91 2.56 5.07
N VAL A 98 -10.92 2.72 3.75
CA VAL A 98 -9.83 3.42 3.06
C VAL A 98 -10.05 4.93 3.18
N TRP A 99 -9.09 5.60 3.75
CA TRP A 99 -9.05 7.03 3.86
C TRP A 99 -8.15 7.61 2.77
N ILE A 100 -8.63 8.65 2.14
CA ILE A 100 -7.98 9.32 1.03
C ILE A 100 -7.77 10.77 1.42
N ARG A 101 -6.53 11.25 1.33
CA ARG A 101 -6.22 12.67 1.47
C ARG A 101 -6.13 13.31 0.10
N THR A 102 -6.95 14.32 -0.12
CA THR A 102 -6.94 15.15 -1.31
C THR A 102 -6.43 16.57 -0.98
N SER A 103 -6.29 17.42 -1.97
CA SER A 103 -5.96 18.84 -1.76
C SER A 103 -7.04 19.57 -0.97
N SER A 104 -8.31 19.12 -1.06
CA SER A 104 -9.47 19.76 -0.43
C SER A 104 -9.86 19.17 0.94
N GLY A 105 -9.15 18.10 1.40
CA GLY A 105 -9.41 17.46 2.68
C GLY A 105 -9.36 15.93 2.60
N TYR A 106 -10.01 15.28 3.56
CA TYR A 106 -10.11 13.83 3.61
C TYR A 106 -11.41 13.33 3.06
N SER A 107 -11.38 12.14 2.47
CA SER A 107 -12.53 11.38 2.02
C SER A 107 -12.40 9.94 2.45
N ILE A 108 -13.51 9.27 2.74
CA ILE A 108 -13.54 7.90 3.24
C ILE A 108 -14.31 7.05 2.25
N TYR A 109 -13.68 6.01 1.70
CA TYR A 109 -14.37 5.07 0.84
C TYR A 109 -15.15 4.06 1.65
N ASN A 110 -16.47 4.11 1.55
CA ASN A 110 -17.37 3.18 2.21
C ASN A 110 -17.61 1.95 1.32
N TYR A 111 -17.09 0.80 1.73
CA TYR A 111 -17.23 -0.44 0.99
C TYR A 111 -18.65 -1.00 0.90
N LYS A 112 -19.54 -0.63 1.83
CA LYS A 112 -20.93 -1.10 1.82
C LYS A 112 -21.76 -0.40 0.75
N THR A 113 -21.49 0.89 0.53
CA THR A 113 -22.22 1.72 -0.43
C THR A 113 -21.48 1.89 -1.75
N GLY A 114 -20.16 1.65 -1.77
CA GLY A 114 -19.28 1.92 -2.91
C GLY A 114 -19.08 3.42 -3.18
N LYS A 115 -19.39 4.28 -2.20
CA LYS A 115 -19.32 5.73 -2.31
C LYS A 115 -18.27 6.32 -1.37
N PHE A 116 -17.90 7.56 -1.65
CA PHE A 116 -17.05 8.37 -0.79
C PHE A 116 -17.90 9.18 0.17
N ASP A 117 -17.43 9.27 1.42
CA ASP A 117 -17.98 10.11 2.47
C ASP A 117 -16.93 11.15 2.85
N ASN A 118 -17.29 12.42 2.78
CA ASN A 118 -16.41 13.55 3.06
C ASN A 118 -16.61 14.10 4.48
N ASP A 119 -17.56 13.56 5.23
CA ASP A 119 -17.81 13.94 6.62
C ASP A 119 -16.99 13.07 7.58
N TYR A 120 -15.68 13.29 7.58
CA TYR A 120 -14.71 12.59 8.44
C TYR A 120 -14.61 13.17 9.86
N LYS A 121 -15.14 14.37 10.08
CA LYS A 121 -15.02 15.10 11.37
C LYS A 121 -15.58 14.33 12.56
N PRO A 122 -16.79 13.75 12.50
CA PRO A 122 -17.35 13.01 13.64
C PRO A 122 -16.46 11.84 14.09
N ILE A 123 -15.75 11.21 13.15
CA ILE A 123 -14.82 10.12 13.48
C ILE A 123 -13.61 10.67 14.25
N LEU A 124 -13.04 11.77 13.79
CA LEU A 124 -11.92 12.42 14.46
C LEU A 124 -12.30 12.96 15.84
N ASP A 125 -13.48 13.55 15.96
CA ASP A 125 -14.01 14.07 17.23
C ASP A 125 -14.22 12.93 18.24
N GLY A 126 -14.71 11.79 17.79
CA GLY A 126 -14.83 10.57 18.61
C GLY A 126 -13.49 10.03 19.12
N LEU A 127 -12.42 10.26 18.36
CA LEU A 127 -11.04 9.91 18.74
C LEU A 127 -10.31 11.04 19.48
N GLN A 128 -10.98 12.17 19.74
CA GLN A 128 -10.41 13.37 20.36
C GLN A 128 -9.22 13.95 19.55
N ILE A 129 -9.25 13.78 18.24
CA ILE A 129 -8.22 14.30 17.33
C ILE A 129 -8.74 15.61 16.73
N PRO A 130 -8.04 16.75 16.93
CA PRO A 130 -8.42 18.01 16.31
C PRO A 130 -8.43 17.88 14.78
N SER A 131 -9.54 18.21 14.13
CA SER A 131 -9.66 18.15 12.66
C SER A 131 -8.83 19.22 11.92
N LYS A 132 -8.30 20.19 12.67
CA LYS A 132 -7.43 21.25 12.15
C LYS A 132 -5.94 20.88 12.34
N ASN A 133 -5.11 21.32 11.40
CA ASN A 133 -3.64 21.17 11.46
C ASN A 133 -3.14 19.72 11.46
N ILE A 134 -3.89 18.78 10.90
CA ILE A 134 -3.43 17.40 10.72
C ILE A 134 -2.42 17.40 9.55
N LEU A 135 -1.19 16.97 9.84
CA LEU A 135 -0.14 16.78 8.84
C LEU A 135 -0.24 15.41 8.20
N ARG A 136 -0.38 14.37 9.02
CA ARG A 136 -0.46 12.97 8.59
C ARG A 136 -1.28 12.15 9.57
N MET A 137 -1.88 11.09 9.06
CA MET A 137 -2.56 10.06 9.83
C MET A 137 -2.17 8.68 9.31
N GLY A 138 -2.33 7.67 10.13
CA GLY A 138 -2.10 6.30 9.73
C GLY A 138 -2.38 5.31 10.84
N LYS A 139 -2.26 4.02 10.51
CA LYS A 139 -2.46 2.90 11.41
C LYS A 139 -1.17 2.12 11.58
N THR A 140 -0.84 1.70 12.79
CA THR A 140 0.33 0.86 13.05
C THR A 140 0.02 -0.60 12.79
N SER A 141 1.06 -1.43 12.71
CA SER A 141 0.92 -2.90 12.62
C SER A 141 0.21 -3.52 13.83
N LYS A 142 0.12 -2.79 14.95
CA LYS A 142 -0.61 -3.18 16.16
C LYS A 142 -2.06 -2.73 16.17
N ASN A 143 -2.56 -2.22 15.04
CA ASN A 143 -3.92 -1.69 14.92
C ASN A 143 -4.19 -0.39 15.69
N GLU A 144 -3.13 0.34 16.08
CA GLU A 144 -3.23 1.63 16.76
C GLU A 144 -3.30 2.74 15.71
N PHE A 145 -4.28 3.63 15.82
CA PHE A 145 -4.39 4.80 14.95
C PHE A 145 -3.59 5.97 15.53
N TRP A 146 -2.86 6.68 14.67
CA TRP A 146 -2.06 7.84 15.05
C TRP A 146 -2.34 9.03 14.13
N ALA A 147 -2.23 10.23 14.69
CA ALA A 147 -2.30 11.47 13.94
C ALA A 147 -1.12 12.37 14.33
N CYS A 148 -0.44 12.91 13.33
CA CYS A 148 0.59 13.93 13.51
C CYS A 148 -0.06 15.31 13.31
N LEU A 149 0.04 16.16 14.30
CA LEU A 149 -0.52 17.52 14.28
C LEU A 149 0.57 18.56 14.13
N LEU A 150 0.30 19.60 13.34
CA LEU A 150 1.12 20.78 13.34
C LEU A 150 0.78 21.61 14.59
N TYR A 151 1.61 21.56 15.59
CA TYR A 151 1.49 22.39 16.78
C TYR A 151 2.22 23.70 16.59
N THR A 152 1.49 24.79 16.44
CA THR A 152 2.06 26.14 16.48
C THR A 152 2.09 26.59 17.93
N SER A 153 3.23 26.39 18.60
CA SER A 153 3.47 27.01 19.90
C SER A 153 3.43 28.55 19.74
N PRO A 154 2.71 29.28 20.60
CA PRO A 154 2.85 30.73 20.63
C PRO A 154 4.31 31.07 20.85
N SER A 155 4.85 32.01 20.05
CA SER A 155 6.20 32.48 20.24
C SER A 155 6.33 33.05 21.68
N PRO A 156 7.44 32.76 22.39
CA PRO A 156 7.69 33.42 23.69
C PRO A 156 7.70 34.96 23.63
N ARG A 157 7.66 35.56 22.43
CA ARG A 157 7.55 36.99 22.20
C ARG A 157 6.13 37.53 22.21
N ASP A 158 5.12 36.64 22.18
CA ASP A 158 3.69 37.00 22.15
C ASP A 158 3.04 36.79 23.54
N ALA A 159 3.84 36.54 24.56
CA ALA A 159 3.43 36.41 25.96
C ALA A 159 3.74 37.66 26.78
#